data_8c4d969fc74726fcc3fd1a7f84f587bb
#
_entry.id   8c4d969fc74726fcc3fd1a7f84f587bb
#
_cell.length_a   1.000
_cell.length_b   1.000
_cell.length_c   1.000
_cell.angle_alpha   90.00
_cell.angle_beta   90.00
_cell.angle_gamma   90.00
#
_symmetry.space_group_name_H-M   'P 1'
#
loop_
_entity.id
_entity.type
_entity.pdbx_description
1 polymer ?
#
loop_
_entity_poly.entity_id
_entity_poly.type
_entity_poly.pdbx_seq_one_letter_code
_entity_poly.pdbx_strand_id
1 'polypeptide(L)'
;MLCRNWRCEAGEVDLIVRIGSTVVFVEVKARATDHFGSPALAVDHRKQRRLRILAARWLADHPHRGAVRFDVVAVTGTTVEVIEAAF
;
A
#
# COMPACT_ATOMS: atom_id res chain seq x y z
N MET A 1 -3.83 4.81 12.38
CA MET A 1 -4.42 4.49 11.08
C MET A 1 -5.32 5.63 10.62
N LEU A 2 -5.16 6.08 9.39
CA LEU A 2 -5.97 7.18 8.85
C LEU A 2 -7.21 6.67 8.14
N CYS A 3 -7.10 5.57 7.39
CA CYS A 3 -8.20 5.04 6.63
C CYS A 3 -7.99 3.56 6.34
N ARG A 4 -9.08 2.81 6.25
CA ARG A 4 -9.08 1.40 5.91
C ARG A 4 -10.06 1.17 4.79
N ASN A 5 -9.64 0.41 3.77
CA ASN A 5 -10.48 0.10 2.61
C ASN A 5 -11.05 1.34 1.93
N TRP A 6 -10.18 2.35 1.71
CA TRP A 6 -10.59 3.57 1.03
C TRP A 6 -10.80 3.31 -0.46
N ARG A 7 -11.93 3.79 -0.99
CA ARG A 7 -12.32 3.54 -2.38
C ARG A 7 -12.67 4.83 -3.10
N CYS A 8 -12.38 4.82 -4.40
CA CYS A 8 -12.90 5.80 -5.35
C CYS A 8 -13.08 5.09 -6.71
N GLU A 9 -13.48 5.82 -7.74
CA GLU A 9 -13.70 5.22 -9.06
C GLU A 9 -12.43 4.65 -9.68
N ALA A 10 -11.25 5.03 -9.21
CA ALA A 10 -9.97 4.49 -9.70
C ALA A 10 -9.58 3.17 -9.04
N GLY A 11 -10.21 2.79 -7.92
CA GLY A 11 -9.91 1.56 -7.22
C GLY A 11 -9.93 1.71 -5.70
N GLU A 12 -9.18 0.87 -5.01
CA GLU A 12 -9.17 0.79 -3.56
C GLU A 12 -7.75 0.77 -3.01
N VAL A 13 -7.54 1.42 -1.86
CA VAL A 13 -6.33 1.31 -1.05
C VAL A 13 -6.68 0.56 0.23
N ASP A 14 -5.96 -0.51 0.53
CA ASP A 14 -6.27 -1.37 1.68
C ASP A 14 -6.13 -0.65 3.01
N LEU A 15 -5.01 0.04 3.19
CA LEU A 15 -4.72 0.81 4.40
C LEU A 15 -4.01 2.10 4.05
N ILE A 16 -4.34 3.16 4.79
CA ILE A 16 -3.59 4.42 4.78
C ILE A 16 -3.26 4.72 6.23
N VAL A 17 -1.97 4.78 6.54
CA VAL A 17 -1.50 4.99 7.91
C VAL A 17 -0.54 6.17 7.96
N ARG A 18 -0.38 6.71 9.17
CA ARG A 18 0.60 7.76 9.42
C ARG A 18 1.62 7.24 10.42
N ILE A 19 2.89 7.36 10.06
CA ILE A 19 4.00 6.98 10.91
C ILE A 19 4.90 8.22 11.02
N GLY A 20 4.86 8.89 12.17
CA GLY A 20 5.52 10.18 12.33
C GLY A 20 4.93 11.21 11.37
N SER A 21 5.76 11.78 10.50
CA SER A 21 5.34 12.73 9.48
C SER A 21 5.18 12.10 8.10
N THR A 22 5.20 10.76 8.02
CA THR A 22 5.07 10.02 6.76
C THR A 22 3.68 9.43 6.64
N VAL A 23 3.02 9.66 5.51
CA VAL A 23 1.78 8.96 5.15
C VAL A 23 2.16 7.75 4.31
N VAL A 24 1.65 6.58 4.70
CA VAL A 24 1.97 5.30 4.08
C VAL A 24 0.72 4.70 3.48
N PHE A 25 0.77 4.42 2.18
CA PHE A 25 -0.28 3.69 1.46
C PHE A 25 0.13 2.23 1.40
N VAL A 26 -0.69 1.34 1.93
CA VAL A 26 -0.35 -0.06 2.13
C VAL A 26 -1.21 -0.95 1.25
N GLU A 27 -0.55 -1.81 0.48
CA GLU A 27 -1.19 -2.91 -0.25
C GLU A 27 -1.01 -4.19 0.55
N VAL A 28 -2.13 -4.84 0.86
CA VAL A 28 -2.12 -6.11 1.59
C VAL A 28 -2.27 -7.26 0.60
N LYS A 29 -1.35 -8.23 0.64
CA LYS A 29 -1.36 -9.42 -0.20
C LYS A 29 -1.47 -10.67 0.66
N ALA A 30 -2.55 -11.43 0.47
CA ALA A 30 -2.69 -12.76 1.05
C ALA A 30 -2.11 -13.79 0.07
N ARG A 31 -1.26 -14.68 0.57
CA ARG A 31 -0.59 -15.70 -0.24
C ARG A 31 -0.79 -17.07 0.40
N ALA A 32 -1.02 -18.09 -0.44
CA ALA A 32 -1.12 -19.46 0.05
C ALA A 32 0.26 -20.03 0.39
N THR A 33 1.29 -19.64 -0.36
CA THR A 33 2.68 -20.08 -0.17
C THR A 33 3.61 -18.94 -0.52
N ASP A 34 4.89 -19.03 -0.13
CA ASP A 34 5.94 -18.10 -0.48
C ASP A 34 6.82 -18.58 -1.64
N HIS A 35 6.30 -19.49 -2.47
CA HIS A 35 7.02 -20.02 -3.63
C HIS A 35 7.24 -19.01 -4.76
N PHE A 36 6.54 -17.91 -4.77
CA PHE A 36 6.51 -16.95 -5.86
C PHE A 36 7.46 -15.77 -5.69
N GLY A 37 8.48 -15.91 -4.83
CA GLY A 37 9.49 -14.89 -4.62
C GLY A 37 9.07 -13.81 -3.64
N SER A 38 9.72 -12.65 -3.71
CA SER A 38 9.46 -11.54 -2.78
C SER A 38 8.03 -11.02 -2.91
N PRO A 39 7.36 -10.71 -1.80
CA PRO A 39 6.04 -10.05 -1.84
C PRO A 39 6.01 -8.77 -2.66
N ALA A 40 7.12 -8.03 -2.71
CA ALA A 40 7.21 -6.80 -3.51
C ALA A 40 7.00 -7.09 -5.00
N LEU A 41 7.38 -8.28 -5.48
CA LEU A 41 7.18 -8.68 -6.87
C LEU A 41 5.71 -8.97 -7.20
N ALA A 42 4.86 -9.13 -6.19
CA ALA A 42 3.42 -9.33 -6.41
C ALA A 42 2.71 -8.03 -6.82
N VAL A 43 3.38 -6.90 -6.70
CA VAL A 43 2.84 -5.60 -7.09
C VAL A 43 3.57 -5.13 -8.34
N ASP A 44 2.97 -5.43 -9.51
CA ASP A 44 3.57 -5.09 -10.81
C ASP A 44 3.45 -3.58 -11.09
N HIS A 45 4.05 -3.15 -12.22
CA HIS A 45 4.07 -1.73 -12.58
C HIS A 45 2.66 -1.13 -12.76
N ARG A 46 1.70 -1.92 -13.23
CA ARG A 46 0.33 -1.48 -13.40
C ARG A 46 -0.31 -1.17 -12.05
N LYS A 47 -0.12 -2.06 -11.07
CA LYS A 47 -0.64 -1.87 -9.72
C LYS A 47 0.06 -0.71 -9.01
N GLN A 48 1.39 -0.59 -9.18
CA GLN A 48 2.14 0.53 -8.63
C GLN A 48 1.60 1.86 -9.16
N ARG A 49 1.35 1.94 -10.46
CA ARG A 49 0.81 3.14 -11.09
C ARG A 49 -0.58 3.46 -10.56
N ARG A 50 -1.42 2.44 -10.42
CA ARG A 50 -2.77 2.61 -9.86
C ARG A 50 -2.71 3.12 -8.42
N LEU A 51 -1.85 2.56 -7.60
CA LEU A 51 -1.70 3.00 -6.21
C LEU A 51 -1.22 4.45 -6.11
N ARG A 52 -0.32 4.87 -7.02
CA ARG A 52 0.12 6.26 -7.06
C ARG A 52 -1.01 7.21 -7.45
N ILE A 53 -1.87 6.81 -8.40
CA ILE A 53 -3.05 7.60 -8.77
C ILE A 53 -4.01 7.70 -7.58
N LEU A 54 -4.27 6.59 -6.91
CA LEU A 54 -5.14 6.56 -5.73
C LEU A 54 -4.60 7.44 -4.61
N ALA A 55 -3.29 7.38 -4.38
CA ALA A 55 -2.63 8.21 -3.38
C ALA A 55 -2.77 9.69 -3.70
N ALA A 56 -2.58 10.06 -4.97
CA ALA A 56 -2.73 11.45 -5.39
C ALA A 56 -4.15 11.96 -5.16
N ARG A 57 -5.17 11.14 -5.41
CA ARG A 57 -6.56 11.51 -5.15
C ARG A 57 -6.86 11.67 -3.68
N TRP A 58 -6.37 10.74 -2.85
CA TRP A 58 -6.55 10.86 -1.41
C TRP A 58 -5.87 12.11 -0.86
N LEU A 59 -4.64 12.38 -1.30
CA LEU A 59 -3.87 13.54 -0.87
C LEU A 59 -4.49 14.86 -1.32
N ALA A 60 -5.22 14.86 -2.44
CA ALA A 60 -5.94 16.06 -2.88
C ALA A 60 -6.99 16.50 -1.86
N ASP A 61 -7.64 15.53 -1.20
CA ASP A 61 -8.66 15.81 -0.16
C ASP A 61 -8.06 15.87 1.24
N HIS A 62 -6.84 15.38 1.42
CA HIS A 62 -6.15 15.32 2.70
C HIS A 62 -4.73 15.88 2.55
N PRO A 63 -4.57 17.20 2.43
CA PRO A 63 -3.26 17.79 2.20
C PRO A 63 -2.23 17.36 3.23
N HIS A 64 -1.04 17.02 2.75
CA HIS A 64 0.05 16.51 3.57
C HIS A 64 1.37 17.09 3.06
N ARG A 65 2.19 17.61 3.95
CA ARG A 65 3.47 18.24 3.61
C ARG A 65 4.68 17.34 3.83
N GLY A 66 4.50 16.22 4.52
CA GLY A 66 5.58 15.29 4.82
C GLY A 66 5.80 14.28 3.71
N ALA A 67 6.61 13.28 4.02
CA ALA A 67 6.90 12.19 3.09
C ALA A 67 5.69 11.31 2.83
N VAL A 68 5.70 10.66 1.68
CA VAL A 68 4.71 9.65 1.29
C VAL A 68 5.48 8.38 0.95
N ARG A 69 4.96 7.24 1.39
CA ARG A 69 5.61 5.95 1.19
C ARG A 69 4.58 4.90 0.78
N PHE A 70 5.01 3.93 -0.02
CA PHE A 70 4.18 2.80 -0.43
C PHE A 70 4.76 1.52 0.13
N ASP A 71 3.99 0.82 0.96
CA ASP A 71 4.42 -0.43 1.58
C ASP A 71 3.56 -1.59 1.07
N VAL A 72 4.14 -2.79 1.09
CA VAL A 72 3.43 -4.03 0.82
C VAL A 72 3.48 -4.89 2.08
N VAL A 73 2.32 -5.38 2.49
CA VAL A 73 2.20 -6.34 3.59
C VAL A 73 1.74 -7.66 3.01
N ALA A 74 2.57 -8.69 3.17
CA ALA A 74 2.26 -10.04 2.71
C ALA A 74 1.89 -10.93 3.88
N VAL A 75 0.78 -11.63 3.76
CA VAL A 75 0.29 -12.56 4.76
C VAL A 75 0.31 -13.97 4.16
N THR A 76 1.08 -14.87 4.76
CA THR A 76 1.18 -16.27 4.34
C THR A 76 0.91 -17.14 5.56
N GLY A 77 -0.29 -17.73 5.62
CA GLY A 77 -0.71 -18.46 6.83
C GLY A 77 -0.71 -17.53 8.04
N THR A 78 0.15 -17.83 9.03
CA THR A 78 0.32 -16.99 10.23
C THR A 78 1.51 -16.03 10.13
N THR A 79 2.22 -16.05 8.99
CA THR A 79 3.41 -15.22 8.78
C THR A 79 3.01 -13.91 8.13
N VAL A 80 3.49 -12.80 8.69
CA VAL A 80 3.27 -11.46 8.15
C VAL A 80 4.63 -10.85 7.84
N GLU A 81 4.79 -10.40 6.60
CA GLU A 81 6.01 -9.73 6.16
C GLU A 81 5.67 -8.33 5.66
N VAL A 82 6.40 -7.33 6.15
CA VAL A 82 6.20 -5.94 5.74
C VAL A 82 7.40 -5.50 4.93
N ILE A 83 7.15 -5.05 3.71
CA ILE A 83 8.18 -4.46 2.84
C ILE A 83 7.93 -2.95 2.80
N GLU A 84 8.76 -2.20 3.52
CA GLU A 84 8.67 -0.76 3.54
C GLU A 84 9.26 -0.18 2.26
N ALA A 85 8.66 0.91 1.80
CA ALA A 85 9.10 1.62 0.59
C ALA A 85 9.30 0.63 -0.57
N ALA A 86 8.29 -0.19 -0.84
CA ALA A 86 8.37 -1.27 -1.81
C ALA A 86 8.53 -0.76 -3.24
N PHE A 87 8.08 0.47 -3.50
CA PHE A 87 8.22 1.11 -4.82
C PHE A 87 8.06 2.63 -4.77
#